data_4c63a0554ea5804784c21b68edba7a1d
#
_entry.id   4c63a0554ea5804784c21b68edba7a1d
#
_cell.length_a   1.000
_cell.length_b   1.000
_cell.length_c   1.000
_cell.angle_alpha   90.00
_cell.angle_beta   90.00
_cell.angle_gamma   90.00
#
_symmetry.space_group_name_H-M   'P 1'
#
loop_
_entity.id
_entity.type
_entity.pdbx_description
1 polymer ?
#
loop_
_entity_poly.entity_id
_entity_poly.type
_entity_poly.pdbx_seq_one_letter_code
_entity_poly.pdbx_strand_id
1 'polypeptide(L)'
;MASLLVLLAPAVGCTLLFLMKERDDADRERIRRRATLSVTVSLLASLWMWMGYDHGGDRYQYVVDVEWAPSLGIGFRLGVDGISIAMVVLTSVVIWAGCYVSRSIKDRVKEHYILLLALVTGVFGVFLSLDLFFFYFFYEMAVIPMYLLIGVWGSR
;
A
#
# COMPACT_ATOMS: atom_id res chain seq x y z
N MET A 1 7.02 -0.97 -14.17
CA MET A 1 5.82 -0.10 -14.12
C MET A 1 4.71 -0.65 -13.23
N ALA A 2 4.37 -1.95 -13.28
CA ALA A 2 3.32 -2.52 -12.44
C ALA A 2 3.64 -2.44 -10.92
N SER A 3 4.87 -2.70 -10.51
CA SER A 3 5.35 -2.54 -9.12
C SER A 3 5.12 -1.12 -8.58
N LEU A 4 5.36 -0.10 -9.40
CA LEU A 4 5.04 1.29 -9.04
C LEU A 4 3.53 1.52 -8.89
N LEU A 5 2.69 0.94 -9.73
CA LEU A 5 1.24 1.08 -9.62
C LEU A 5 0.71 0.47 -8.32
N VAL A 6 1.21 -0.71 -7.92
CA VAL A 6 0.84 -1.36 -6.65
C VAL A 6 1.17 -0.46 -5.47
N LEU A 7 2.37 0.14 -5.45
CA LEU A 7 2.85 0.99 -4.37
C LEU A 7 2.19 2.37 -4.37
N LEU A 8 2.10 3.01 -5.54
CA LEU A 8 1.65 4.40 -5.63
C LEU A 8 0.14 4.56 -5.54
N ALA A 9 -0.67 3.57 -5.94
CA ALA A 9 -2.12 3.70 -5.90
C ALA A 9 -2.64 3.99 -4.48
N PRO A 10 -2.26 3.25 -3.41
CA PRO A 10 -2.69 3.58 -2.05
C PRO A 10 -2.00 4.85 -1.53
N ALA A 11 -0.75 5.15 -1.91
CA ALA A 11 -0.06 6.37 -1.52
C ALA A 11 -0.76 7.63 -2.06
N VAL A 12 -1.13 7.62 -3.34
CA VAL A 12 -1.91 8.69 -3.97
C VAL A 12 -3.31 8.75 -3.34
N GLY A 13 -3.95 7.62 -3.10
CA GLY A 13 -5.22 7.54 -2.37
C GLY A 13 -5.13 8.22 -1.00
N CYS A 14 -4.11 7.91 -0.22
CA CYS A 14 -3.84 8.53 1.08
C CYS A 14 -3.71 10.07 0.97
N THR A 15 -2.92 10.55 0.02
CA THR A 15 -2.71 11.99 -0.21
C THR A 15 -4.01 12.68 -0.64
N LEU A 16 -4.79 12.06 -1.53
CA LEU A 16 -6.09 12.60 -1.95
C LEU A 16 -7.08 12.68 -0.79
N LEU A 17 -7.13 11.67 0.08
CA LEU A 17 -7.99 11.69 1.26
C LEU A 17 -7.54 12.76 2.26
N PHE A 18 -6.24 13.01 2.40
CA PHE A 18 -5.74 14.05 3.27
C PHE A 18 -6.27 15.45 2.88
N LEU A 19 -6.37 15.72 1.59
CA LEU A 19 -6.87 16.99 1.05
C LEU A 19 -8.41 17.14 1.14
N MET A 20 -9.15 16.04 1.37
CA MET A 20 -10.61 16.09 1.52
C MET A 20 -11.01 16.60 2.89
N LYS A 21 -12.19 17.24 2.96
CA LYS A 21 -12.85 17.58 4.24
C LYS A 21 -13.91 16.54 4.55
N GLU A 22 -14.03 16.19 5.82
CA GLU A 22 -15.12 15.36 6.33
C GLU A 22 -16.08 16.27 7.09
N ARG A 23 -17.23 16.58 6.50
CA ARG A 23 -18.27 17.43 7.11
C ARG A 23 -19.59 16.68 7.26
N ASP A 24 -19.98 15.94 6.22
CA ASP A 24 -21.27 15.29 6.10
C ASP A 24 -21.12 13.79 5.80
N ASP A 25 -22.21 13.03 5.96
CA ASP A 25 -22.24 11.60 5.63
C ASP A 25 -21.95 11.32 4.15
N ALA A 26 -22.29 12.27 3.26
CA ALA A 26 -21.95 12.18 1.85
C ALA A 26 -20.43 12.26 1.62
N ASP A 27 -19.71 13.05 2.41
CA ASP A 27 -18.24 13.13 2.34
C ASP A 27 -17.60 11.84 2.85
N ARG A 28 -18.15 11.24 3.92
CA ARG A 28 -17.69 9.94 4.43
C ARG A 28 -17.82 8.84 3.38
N GLU A 29 -18.92 8.81 2.65
CA GLU A 29 -19.11 7.82 1.58
C GLU A 29 -18.16 8.06 0.39
N ARG A 30 -17.85 9.32 0.04
CA ARG A 30 -16.83 9.66 -0.95
C ARG A 30 -15.44 9.21 -0.52
N ILE A 31 -15.08 9.38 0.76
CA ILE A 31 -13.82 8.93 1.35
C ILE A 31 -13.71 7.42 1.23
N ARG A 32 -14.73 6.67 1.68
CA ARG A 32 -14.78 5.21 1.58
C ARG A 32 -14.61 4.72 0.15
N ARG A 33 -15.36 5.32 -0.78
CA ARG A 33 -15.31 4.97 -2.20
C ARG A 33 -13.92 5.21 -2.80
N ARG A 34 -13.29 6.36 -2.51
CA ARG A 34 -11.94 6.66 -3.02
C ARG A 34 -10.89 5.73 -2.44
N ALA A 35 -10.94 5.44 -1.14
CA ALA A 35 -10.05 4.47 -0.52
C ALA A 35 -10.20 3.08 -1.17
N THR A 36 -11.44 2.60 -1.32
CA THR A 36 -11.72 1.31 -1.96
C THR A 36 -11.24 1.29 -3.41
N LEU A 37 -11.40 2.36 -4.17
CA LEU A 37 -10.89 2.46 -5.54
C LEU A 37 -9.37 2.37 -5.59
N SER A 38 -8.66 3.06 -4.69
CA SER A 38 -7.18 3.02 -4.64
C SER A 38 -6.67 1.59 -4.40
N VAL A 39 -7.24 0.88 -3.42
CA VAL A 39 -6.82 -0.51 -3.15
C VAL A 39 -7.28 -1.48 -4.23
N THR A 40 -8.38 -1.20 -4.94
CA THR A 40 -8.82 -2.00 -6.09
C THR A 40 -7.82 -1.89 -7.24
N VAL A 41 -7.29 -0.70 -7.49
CA VAL A 41 -6.23 -0.51 -8.50
C VAL A 41 -4.98 -1.32 -8.12
N SER A 42 -4.56 -1.29 -6.85
CA SER A 42 -3.43 -2.12 -6.38
C SER A 42 -3.71 -3.61 -6.52
N LEU A 43 -4.93 -4.06 -6.21
CA LEU A 43 -5.33 -5.46 -6.37
C LEU A 43 -5.26 -5.90 -7.84
N LEU A 44 -5.81 -5.11 -8.75
CA LEU A 44 -5.77 -5.44 -10.19
C LEU A 44 -4.34 -5.43 -10.72
N ALA A 45 -3.52 -4.47 -10.30
CA ALA A 45 -2.10 -4.42 -10.68
C ALA A 45 -1.31 -5.62 -10.13
N SER A 46 -1.55 -6.02 -8.88
CA SER A 46 -0.89 -7.19 -8.28
C SER A 46 -1.29 -8.51 -8.96
N LEU A 47 -2.57 -8.67 -9.29
CA LEU A 47 -3.04 -9.82 -10.05
C LEU A 47 -2.46 -9.86 -11.47
N TRP A 48 -2.36 -8.71 -12.12
CA TRP A 48 -1.71 -8.62 -13.42
C TRP A 48 -0.23 -8.99 -13.36
N MET A 49 0.50 -8.54 -12.34
CA MET A 49 1.88 -8.96 -12.08
C MET A 49 1.99 -10.46 -11.85
N TRP A 50 1.07 -11.03 -11.08
CA TRP A 50 1.03 -12.46 -10.79
C TRP A 50 0.84 -13.29 -12.07
N MET A 51 -0.10 -12.90 -12.94
CA MET A 51 -0.36 -13.61 -14.21
C MET A 51 0.80 -13.51 -15.19
N GLY A 52 1.56 -12.41 -15.15
CA GLY A 52 2.72 -12.19 -16.03
C GLY A 52 4.06 -12.59 -15.42
N TYR A 53 4.07 -13.22 -14.23
CA TYR A 53 5.30 -13.64 -13.59
C TYR A 53 5.87 -14.89 -14.26
N ASP A 54 7.12 -14.82 -14.75
CA ASP A 54 7.82 -15.91 -15.38
C ASP A 54 8.64 -16.71 -14.35
N HIS A 55 8.26 -17.96 -14.07
CA HIS A 55 8.95 -18.83 -13.11
C HIS A 55 10.31 -19.34 -13.60
N GLY A 56 10.60 -19.21 -14.89
CA GLY A 56 11.88 -19.59 -15.52
C GLY A 56 12.79 -18.40 -15.84
N GLY A 57 12.30 -17.19 -15.61
CA GLY A 57 13.00 -15.93 -15.93
C GLY A 57 13.95 -15.45 -14.86
N ASP A 58 14.28 -14.18 -14.92
CA ASP A 58 15.18 -13.53 -13.97
C ASP A 58 14.64 -13.61 -12.53
N ARG A 59 15.58 -13.68 -11.55
CA ARG A 59 15.25 -13.77 -10.13
C ARG A 59 14.37 -12.64 -9.65
N TYR A 60 14.60 -11.41 -10.12
CA TYR A 60 13.79 -10.25 -9.83
C TYR A 60 13.14 -9.73 -11.09
N GLN A 61 11.83 -9.59 -11.05
CA GLN A 61 11.02 -9.11 -12.17
C GLN A 61 10.30 -7.81 -11.82
N TYR A 62 9.79 -7.12 -12.84
CA TYR A 62 9.15 -5.80 -12.70
C TYR A 62 10.03 -4.77 -11.99
N VAL A 63 11.35 -4.87 -12.23
CA VAL A 63 12.36 -4.03 -11.57
C VAL A 63 12.19 -2.56 -11.98
N VAL A 64 12.29 -1.69 -10.99
CA VAL A 64 12.44 -0.25 -11.12
C VAL A 64 13.67 0.13 -10.33
N ASP A 65 14.63 0.79 -10.95
CA ASP A 65 15.87 1.23 -10.32
C ASP A 65 16.04 2.74 -10.55
N VAL A 66 16.10 3.49 -9.46
CA VAL A 66 16.33 4.93 -9.46
C VAL A 66 17.43 5.23 -8.45
N GLU A 67 18.56 5.72 -8.90
CA GLU A 67 19.64 6.13 -8.02
C GLU A 67 19.21 7.34 -7.17
N TRP A 68 19.22 7.17 -5.84
CA TRP A 68 18.89 8.22 -4.89
C TRP A 68 20.14 8.91 -4.34
N ALA A 69 21.04 8.15 -3.76
CA ALA A 69 22.27 8.63 -3.16
C ALA A 69 23.46 7.72 -3.56
N PRO A 70 24.02 7.94 -4.76
CA PRO A 70 25.10 7.08 -5.30
C PRO A 70 26.32 7.01 -4.39
N SER A 71 26.65 8.10 -3.70
CA SER A 71 27.78 8.18 -2.75
C SER A 71 27.65 7.23 -1.56
N LEU A 72 26.43 6.84 -1.21
CA LEU A 72 26.11 5.93 -0.10
C LEU A 72 25.67 4.53 -0.60
N GLY A 73 25.62 4.33 -1.92
CA GLY A 73 25.13 3.10 -2.53
C GLY A 73 23.62 2.88 -2.38
N ILE A 74 22.86 3.92 -1.99
CA ILE A 74 21.42 3.84 -1.76
C ILE A 74 20.70 4.14 -3.06
N GLY A 75 19.78 3.22 -3.46
CA GLY A 75 18.91 3.38 -4.62
C GLY A 75 17.47 3.01 -4.31
N PHE A 76 16.54 3.75 -4.89
CA PHE A 76 15.14 3.35 -4.85
C PHE A 76 14.91 2.23 -5.86
N ARG A 77 15.12 1.00 -5.37
CA ARG A 77 15.04 -0.22 -6.16
C ARG A 77 13.85 -1.04 -5.72
N LEU A 78 12.92 -1.23 -6.66
CA LEU A 78 11.74 -2.06 -6.46
C LEU A 78 11.82 -3.26 -7.40
N GLY A 79 11.30 -4.39 -6.96
CA GLY A 79 11.18 -5.61 -7.76
C GLY A 79 10.45 -6.69 -7.00
N VAL A 80 10.11 -7.78 -7.68
CA VAL A 80 9.46 -8.94 -7.06
C VAL A 80 10.22 -10.21 -7.40
N ASP A 81 10.31 -11.09 -6.42
CA ASP A 81 10.68 -12.49 -6.60
C ASP A 81 9.46 -13.39 -6.41
N GLY A 82 9.62 -14.71 -6.53
CA GLY A 82 8.52 -15.67 -6.42
C GLY A 82 7.79 -15.66 -5.08
N ILE A 83 8.46 -15.23 -3.99
CA ILE A 83 7.85 -15.15 -2.65
C ILE A 83 7.17 -13.81 -2.49
N SER A 84 7.84 -12.72 -2.82
CA SER A 84 7.29 -11.38 -2.61
C SER A 84 6.06 -11.09 -3.48
N ILE A 85 5.99 -11.66 -4.70
CA ILE A 85 4.78 -11.50 -5.52
C ILE A 85 3.56 -12.14 -4.89
N ALA A 86 3.71 -13.31 -4.26
CA ALA A 86 2.62 -13.97 -3.53
C ALA A 86 2.18 -13.12 -2.33
N MET A 87 3.13 -12.52 -1.60
CA MET A 87 2.84 -11.63 -0.46
C MET A 87 2.17 -10.34 -0.90
N VAL A 88 2.56 -9.77 -2.03
CA VAL A 88 1.92 -8.58 -2.62
C VAL A 88 0.46 -8.86 -2.98
N VAL A 89 0.18 -10.00 -3.64
CA VAL A 89 -1.19 -10.39 -3.97
C VAL A 89 -2.01 -10.65 -2.71
N LEU A 90 -1.48 -11.39 -1.74
CA LEU A 90 -2.14 -11.65 -0.47
C LEU A 90 -2.48 -10.34 0.25
N THR A 91 -1.52 -9.42 0.35
CA THR A 91 -1.73 -8.10 0.96
C THR A 91 -2.83 -7.33 0.24
N SER A 92 -2.85 -7.35 -1.09
CA SER A 92 -3.86 -6.68 -1.90
C SER A 92 -5.28 -7.21 -1.63
N VAL A 93 -5.43 -8.53 -1.51
CA VAL A 93 -6.72 -9.18 -1.18
C VAL A 93 -7.16 -8.81 0.24
N VAL A 94 -6.25 -8.91 1.21
CA VAL A 94 -6.53 -8.63 2.63
C VAL A 94 -6.94 -7.18 2.82
N ILE A 95 -6.22 -6.22 2.22
CA ILE A 95 -6.57 -4.80 2.39
C ILE A 95 -7.86 -4.43 1.67
N TRP A 96 -8.13 -5.04 0.52
CA TRP A 96 -9.39 -4.84 -0.19
C TRP A 96 -10.58 -5.31 0.67
N ALA A 97 -10.49 -6.51 1.27
CA ALA A 97 -11.46 -7.01 2.23
C ALA A 97 -11.55 -6.12 3.48
N GLY A 98 -10.40 -5.66 4.00
CA GLY A 98 -10.31 -4.74 5.12
C GLY A 98 -11.05 -3.42 4.88
N CYS A 99 -10.92 -2.82 3.69
CA CYS A 99 -11.69 -1.64 3.31
C CYS A 99 -13.20 -1.89 3.31
N TYR A 100 -13.64 -3.09 2.96
CA TYR A 100 -15.05 -3.48 2.97
C TYR A 100 -15.58 -3.63 4.40
N VAL A 101 -14.85 -4.32 5.26
CA VAL A 101 -15.21 -4.51 6.68
C VAL A 101 -15.21 -3.17 7.41
N SER A 102 -14.28 -2.28 7.10
CA SER A 102 -14.16 -0.94 7.70
C SER A 102 -15.32 0.00 7.39
N ARG A 103 -16.26 -0.38 6.53
CA ARG A 103 -17.50 0.41 6.28
C ARG A 103 -18.39 0.55 7.50
N SER A 104 -18.28 -0.34 8.47
CA SER A 104 -19.01 -0.27 9.75
C SER A 104 -18.52 0.85 10.67
N ILE A 105 -17.30 1.37 10.45
CA ILE A 105 -16.71 2.45 11.25
C ILE A 105 -17.43 3.76 10.95
N LYS A 106 -17.96 4.41 12.00
CA LYS A 106 -18.72 5.66 11.90
C LYS A 106 -17.96 6.87 12.41
N ASP A 107 -17.00 6.64 13.32
CA ASP A 107 -16.24 7.71 13.97
C ASP A 107 -14.89 7.89 13.30
N ARG A 108 -14.54 9.17 13.02
CA ARG A 108 -13.23 9.55 12.46
C ARG A 108 -12.90 8.77 11.19
N VAL A 109 -13.87 8.66 10.26
CA VAL A 109 -13.77 7.82 9.06
C VAL A 109 -12.59 8.22 8.18
N LYS A 110 -12.38 9.51 7.98
CA LYS A 110 -11.27 10.02 7.19
C LYS A 110 -9.92 9.56 7.72
N GLU A 111 -9.68 9.73 9.02
CA GLU A 111 -8.42 9.38 9.66
C GLU A 111 -8.16 7.87 9.60
N HIS A 112 -9.20 7.06 9.82
CA HIS A 112 -9.11 5.61 9.69
C HIS A 112 -8.63 5.19 8.30
N TYR A 113 -9.25 5.69 7.24
CA TYR A 113 -8.87 5.31 5.87
C TYR A 113 -7.52 5.88 5.44
N ILE A 114 -7.13 7.06 5.92
CA ILE A 114 -5.77 7.60 5.71
C ILE A 114 -4.72 6.69 6.32
N LEU A 115 -4.89 6.31 7.59
CA LEU A 115 -3.97 5.41 8.27
C LEU A 115 -3.94 4.01 7.63
N LEU A 116 -5.08 3.50 7.18
CA LEU A 116 -5.19 2.22 6.49
C LEU A 116 -4.43 2.24 5.15
N LEU A 117 -4.56 3.30 4.36
CA LEU A 117 -3.83 3.45 3.10
C LEU A 117 -2.33 3.71 3.31
N ALA A 118 -1.96 4.46 4.35
CA ALA A 118 -0.56 4.64 4.73
C ALA A 118 0.09 3.32 5.17
N LEU A 119 -0.61 2.53 5.99
CA LEU A 119 -0.19 1.21 6.41
C LEU A 119 0.09 0.30 5.21
N VAL A 120 -0.87 0.17 4.29
CA VAL A 120 -0.71 -0.72 3.15
C VAL A 120 0.36 -0.24 2.16
N THR A 121 0.54 1.07 2.02
CA THR A 121 1.65 1.62 1.23
C THR A 121 3.01 1.18 1.81
N GLY A 122 3.17 1.24 3.13
CA GLY A 122 4.36 0.73 3.81
C GLY A 122 4.55 -0.77 3.60
N VAL A 123 3.51 -1.57 3.76
CA VAL A 123 3.58 -3.03 3.56
C VAL A 123 3.95 -3.40 2.13
N PHE A 124 3.36 -2.76 1.12
CA PHE A 124 3.77 -2.95 -0.27
C PHE A 124 5.22 -2.54 -0.50
N GLY A 125 5.64 -1.41 0.08
CA GLY A 125 7.02 -0.97 0.02
C GLY A 125 8.01 -2.00 0.57
N VAL A 126 7.68 -2.63 1.69
CA VAL A 126 8.49 -3.70 2.30
C VAL A 126 8.65 -4.89 1.35
N PHE A 127 7.56 -5.37 0.74
CA PHE A 127 7.60 -6.54 -0.14
C PHE A 127 8.20 -6.27 -1.53
N LEU A 128 8.19 -5.01 -1.96
CA LEU A 128 8.72 -4.60 -3.26
C LEU A 128 10.16 -4.10 -3.19
N SER A 129 10.67 -3.70 -2.02
CA SER A 129 11.98 -3.09 -1.88
C SER A 129 13.11 -4.09 -2.06
N LEU A 130 14.06 -3.77 -2.93
CA LEU A 130 15.32 -4.50 -3.13
C LEU A 130 16.50 -3.82 -2.44
N ASP A 131 16.31 -2.65 -1.87
CA ASP A 131 17.32 -1.89 -1.14
C ASP A 131 17.03 -1.90 0.37
N LEU A 132 18.04 -2.16 1.18
CA LEU A 132 17.89 -2.31 2.63
C LEU A 132 17.44 -1.02 3.32
N PHE A 133 17.89 0.14 2.83
CA PHE A 133 17.50 1.44 3.37
C PHE A 133 15.99 1.67 3.16
N PHE A 134 15.51 1.49 1.94
CA PHE A 134 14.10 1.64 1.62
C PHE A 134 13.23 0.56 2.26
N PHE A 135 13.74 -0.66 2.43
CA PHE A 135 13.07 -1.72 3.19
C PHE A 135 12.75 -1.24 4.62
N TYR A 136 13.74 -0.73 5.35
CA TYR A 136 13.53 -0.22 6.70
C TYR A 136 12.65 1.03 6.73
N PHE A 137 12.82 1.92 5.76
CA PHE A 137 11.98 3.12 5.64
C PHE A 137 10.49 2.75 5.51
N PHE A 138 10.14 1.81 4.63
CA PHE A 138 8.77 1.37 4.45
C PHE A 138 8.26 0.56 5.63
N TYR A 139 9.13 -0.21 6.28
CA TYR A 139 8.78 -0.92 7.51
C TYR A 139 8.33 0.05 8.61
N GLU A 140 9.12 1.08 8.89
CA GLU A 140 8.77 2.11 9.88
C GLU A 140 7.50 2.87 9.46
N MET A 141 7.35 3.16 8.18
CA MET A 141 6.15 3.80 7.65
C MET A 141 4.88 2.95 7.84
N ALA A 142 4.99 1.63 7.92
CA ALA A 142 3.87 0.74 8.20
C ALA A 142 3.56 0.64 9.70
N VAL A 143 4.57 0.64 10.56
CA VAL A 143 4.42 0.45 12.02
C VAL A 143 3.64 1.59 12.66
N ILE A 144 3.91 2.84 12.29
CA ILE A 144 3.26 4.01 12.89
C ILE A 144 1.72 4.02 12.66
N PRO A 145 1.21 3.88 11.43
CA PRO A 145 -0.23 3.77 11.21
C PRO A 145 -0.87 2.57 11.92
N MET A 146 -0.19 1.43 11.94
CA MET A 146 -0.69 0.24 12.62
C MET A 146 -0.88 0.48 14.11
N TYR A 147 0.08 1.11 14.78
CA TYR A 147 -0.02 1.48 16.19
C TYR A 147 -1.22 2.39 16.45
N LEU A 148 -1.41 3.41 15.61
CA LEU A 148 -2.53 4.36 15.74
C LEU A 148 -3.89 3.69 15.47
N LEU A 149 -3.98 2.82 14.47
CA LEU A 149 -5.20 2.07 14.17
C LEU A 149 -5.62 1.18 15.34
N ILE A 150 -4.68 0.46 15.94
CA ILE A 150 -4.94 -0.38 17.12
C ILE A 150 -5.31 0.49 18.33
N GLY A 151 -4.62 1.59 18.56
CA GLY A 151 -4.85 2.46 19.71
C GLY A 151 -6.21 3.18 19.69
N VAL A 152 -6.72 3.54 18.52
CA VAL A 152 -7.96 4.32 18.36
C VAL A 152 -9.18 3.43 18.09
N TRP A 153 -9.05 2.40 17.25
CA TRP A 153 -10.17 1.55 16.83
C TRP A 153 -10.06 0.10 17.29
N GLY A 154 -8.98 -0.27 17.99
CA GLY A 154 -8.84 -1.60 18.58
C GLY A 154 -9.90 -1.87 19.64
N SER A 155 -10.40 -3.11 19.72
CA SER A 155 -11.32 -3.55 20.79
C SER A 155 -10.59 -3.56 22.12
N ARG A 156 -11.23 -2.99 23.15
CA ARG A 156 -10.81 -3.11 24.56
C ARG A 156 -11.32 -4.42 25.14
#